data_f3670b2084989a4c79d5712dd7463476
#
_entry.id   f3670b2084989a4c79d5712dd7463476
#
_cell.length_a   1.000
_cell.length_b   1.000
_cell.length_c   1.000
_cell.angle_alpha   90.00
_cell.angle_beta   90.00
_cell.angle_gamma   90.00
#
_symmetry.space_group_name_H-M   'P 1'
#
loop_
_entity.id
_entity.type
_entity.pdbx_description
1 polymer ?
#
loop_
_entity_poly.entity_id
_entity_poly.type
_entity_poly.pdbx_seq_one_letter_code
_entity_poly.pdbx_strand_id
1 'polypeptide(L)'
;MAAAAIMMMMILAAALLQASVLQPQQAFGLRRELYDNFEGPPYVLADDDASPNGKWLGMYNGHGSSGTVTTTTTVSSGNEIFFQKPKASAFPTETYAALTLTAQEYEDVDIYLKVRTVQQLRQNSPPNPWEVAWVMWRYQDDWHHYYFIFKPNGIELGKKQNDERADEQVFLFTANEPQLAMNRWNIWNIRMVDNHIEVWLKVGLSWKKVVDYYDRNNPIEGPGRVGLYNEDAHVQFDNVYLTRIP
;
A
#
# COMPACT_ATOMS: atom_id res chain seq x y z
N MET A 1 -9.70 57.57 17.53
CA MET A 1 -10.62 56.45 17.77
C MET A 1 -10.90 55.59 16.54
N ALA A 2 -10.44 55.90 15.34
CA ALA A 2 -10.66 55.12 14.13
C ALA A 2 -9.62 54.04 13.87
N ALA A 3 -8.42 54.12 14.44
CA ALA A 3 -7.35 53.17 14.19
C ALA A 3 -7.48 51.83 15.00
N ALA A 4 -8.17 51.85 16.10
CA ALA A 4 -8.36 50.64 16.95
C ALA A 4 -9.42 49.67 16.38
N ALA A 5 -10.39 50.17 15.62
CA ALA A 5 -11.47 49.35 15.04
C ALA A 5 -11.00 48.54 13.82
N ILE A 6 -10.01 49.03 13.06
CA ILE A 6 -9.48 48.33 11.88
C ILE A 6 -8.56 47.16 12.26
N MET A 7 -7.85 47.29 13.36
CA MET A 7 -6.95 46.21 13.84
C MET A 7 -7.73 45.04 14.46
N MET A 8 -8.90 45.30 15.02
CA MET A 8 -9.75 44.23 15.60
C MET A 8 -10.53 43.45 14.52
N MET A 9 -10.79 44.06 13.34
CA MET A 9 -11.45 43.39 12.22
C MET A 9 -10.50 42.48 11.41
N MET A 10 -9.19 42.77 11.40
CA MET A 10 -8.20 41.88 10.75
C MET A 10 -7.86 40.64 11.57
N ILE A 11 -8.05 40.66 12.89
CA ILE A 11 -7.79 39.49 13.74
C ILE A 11 -8.97 38.49 13.67
N LEU A 12 -10.20 38.95 13.40
CA LEU A 12 -11.36 38.06 13.24
C LEU A 12 -11.41 37.37 11.88
N ALA A 13 -10.78 37.93 10.84
CA ALA A 13 -10.76 37.32 9.50
C ALA A 13 -9.71 36.20 9.37
N ALA A 14 -8.70 36.16 10.25
CA ALA A 14 -7.68 35.10 10.25
C ALA A 14 -8.12 33.83 11.00
N ALA A 15 -9.21 33.89 11.79
CA ALA A 15 -9.69 32.77 12.58
C ALA A 15 -10.71 31.87 11.85
N LEU A 16 -11.16 32.24 10.66
CA LEU A 16 -12.22 31.53 9.93
C LEU A 16 -11.74 30.75 8.68
N LEU A 17 -10.43 30.61 8.47
CA LEU A 17 -9.85 29.82 7.36
C LEU A 17 -9.05 28.62 7.83
N GLN A 18 -9.28 28.14 9.05
CA GLN A 18 -8.92 26.76 9.40
C GLN A 18 -10.11 25.85 9.09
N ALA A 19 -10.45 25.74 7.81
CA ALA A 19 -11.21 24.61 7.32
C ALA A 19 -10.38 23.37 7.62
N SER A 20 -10.80 22.62 8.65
CA SER A 20 -10.29 21.35 9.07
C SER A 20 -10.20 20.42 7.85
N VAL A 21 -9.00 20.29 7.29
CA VAL A 21 -8.67 19.12 6.50
C VAL A 21 -8.70 17.96 7.50
N LEU A 22 -9.83 17.28 7.58
CA LEU A 22 -9.98 16.05 8.35
C LEU A 22 -8.90 15.09 7.86
N GLN A 23 -7.85 14.95 8.66
CA GLN A 23 -6.88 13.90 8.41
C GLN A 23 -7.60 12.56 8.63
N PRO A 24 -7.41 11.56 7.77
CA PRO A 24 -8.04 10.24 7.92
C PRO A 24 -7.80 9.58 9.30
N GLN A 25 -6.86 10.08 10.08
CA GLN A 25 -6.47 9.53 11.38
C GLN A 25 -7.29 9.99 12.59
N GLN A 26 -8.29 10.87 12.43
CA GLN A 26 -9.10 11.37 13.59
C GLN A 26 -10.49 10.78 13.70
N ALA A 27 -10.84 9.79 12.91
CA ALA A 27 -12.10 9.09 13.07
C ALA A 27 -11.96 7.98 14.13
N PHE A 28 -12.39 8.28 15.34
CA PHE A 28 -12.78 7.32 16.38
C PHE A 28 -11.72 6.32 16.85
N GLY A 29 -11.59 6.14 18.13
CA GLY A 29 -10.81 5.21 18.93
C GLY A 29 -10.57 3.79 18.36
N LEU A 30 -10.28 3.68 17.07
CA LEU A 30 -9.93 2.47 16.35
C LEU A 30 -8.62 1.95 16.92
N ARG A 31 -8.66 0.77 17.48
CA ARG A 31 -7.50 0.10 18.02
C ARG A 31 -6.64 -0.40 16.86
N ARG A 32 -5.38 0.03 16.80
CA ARG A 32 -4.42 -0.52 15.83
C ARG A 32 -4.27 -2.02 16.10
N GLU A 33 -4.59 -2.82 15.11
CA GLU A 33 -4.50 -4.28 15.21
C GLU A 33 -3.09 -4.76 14.81
N LEU A 34 -2.45 -4.08 13.85
CA LEU A 34 -1.08 -4.34 13.45
C LEU A 34 -0.34 -3.01 13.26
N TYR A 35 0.83 -2.93 13.85
CA TYR A 35 1.84 -1.94 13.53
C TYR A 35 3.17 -2.63 13.31
N ASP A 36 3.81 -2.36 12.20
CA ASP A 36 5.16 -2.79 11.92
C ASP A 36 5.95 -1.69 11.20
N ASN A 37 7.00 -1.23 11.86
CA ASN A 37 8.01 -0.34 11.29
C ASN A 37 9.27 -1.11 10.91
N PHE A 38 9.21 -2.44 11.02
CA PHE A 38 10.28 -3.37 10.72
C PHE A 38 11.58 -3.17 11.51
N GLU A 39 11.58 -2.27 12.51
CA GLU A 39 12.75 -2.05 13.36
C GLU A 39 13.04 -3.29 14.22
N GLY A 40 14.30 -3.71 14.22
CA GLY A 40 14.75 -4.88 14.94
C GLY A 40 15.95 -5.55 14.25
N PRO A 41 16.35 -6.73 14.71
CA PRO A 41 17.38 -7.49 14.01
C PRO A 41 16.95 -7.84 12.58
N PRO A 42 17.78 -7.59 11.56
CA PRO A 42 17.47 -7.97 10.19
C PRO A 42 17.17 -9.47 10.06
N TYR A 43 16.22 -9.83 9.21
CA TYR A 43 15.87 -11.21 8.93
C TYR A 43 15.60 -11.44 7.44
N VAL A 44 15.73 -12.66 7.01
CA VAL A 44 15.26 -13.15 5.71
C VAL A 44 13.92 -13.84 5.95
N LEU A 45 12.95 -13.58 5.10
CA LEU A 45 11.66 -14.26 5.09
C LEU A 45 11.65 -15.22 3.89
N ALA A 46 11.77 -16.50 4.18
CA ALA A 46 11.71 -17.55 3.17
C ALA A 46 10.25 -17.89 2.80
N ASP A 47 10.09 -18.69 1.77
CA ASP A 47 8.78 -19.21 1.36
C ASP A 47 8.23 -20.13 2.47
N ASP A 48 6.95 -20.01 2.74
CA ASP A 48 6.21 -20.72 3.78
C ASP A 48 6.67 -20.44 5.24
N ASP A 49 7.52 -19.43 5.45
CA ASP A 49 7.99 -19.03 6.77
C ASP A 49 7.19 -17.89 7.38
N ALA A 50 7.17 -17.83 8.71
CA ALA A 50 6.70 -16.68 9.47
C ALA A 50 7.83 -15.72 9.83
N SER A 51 7.56 -14.42 9.81
CA SER A 51 8.49 -13.42 10.33
C SER A 51 8.78 -13.64 11.82
N PRO A 52 9.97 -13.27 12.33
CA PRO A 52 10.33 -13.48 13.74
C PRO A 52 9.38 -12.86 14.74
N ASN A 53 8.69 -11.77 14.36
CA ASN A 53 7.69 -11.12 15.20
C ASN A 53 6.27 -11.71 15.04
N GLY A 54 6.10 -12.73 14.19
CA GLY A 54 4.82 -13.43 13.96
C GLY A 54 3.75 -12.61 13.24
N LYS A 55 4.09 -11.46 12.66
CA LYS A 55 3.13 -10.58 12.01
C LYS A 55 2.90 -10.92 10.53
N TRP A 56 3.91 -11.52 9.89
CA TRP A 56 3.95 -11.75 8.45
C TRP A 56 4.24 -13.21 8.12
N LEU A 57 3.68 -13.65 7.00
CA LEU A 57 3.89 -14.96 6.40
C LEU A 57 4.47 -14.75 4.99
N GLY A 58 5.64 -15.31 4.72
CA GLY A 58 6.21 -15.37 3.37
C GLY A 58 5.51 -16.45 2.58
N MET A 59 4.76 -16.06 1.55
CA MET A 59 4.11 -17.05 0.68
C MET A 59 5.07 -17.52 -0.40
N TYR A 60 5.71 -16.60 -1.08
CA TYR A 60 6.77 -16.85 -2.06
C TYR A 60 7.59 -15.59 -2.28
N ASN A 61 8.87 -15.76 -2.64
CA ASN A 61 9.82 -14.67 -2.90
C ASN A 61 10.23 -14.54 -4.37
N GLY A 62 9.60 -15.31 -5.26
CA GLY A 62 9.87 -15.27 -6.70
C GLY A 62 11.28 -15.71 -7.08
N HIS A 63 11.83 -16.73 -6.40
CA HIS A 63 13.21 -17.21 -6.55
C HIS A 63 14.27 -16.12 -6.30
N GLY A 64 13.91 -15.09 -5.58
CA GLY A 64 14.76 -13.97 -5.19
C GLY A 64 14.98 -13.90 -3.69
N SER A 65 14.67 -12.77 -3.08
CA SER A 65 14.79 -12.56 -1.64
C SER A 65 13.74 -11.61 -1.10
N SER A 66 13.31 -11.87 0.13
CA SER A 66 12.44 -11.01 0.93
C SER A 66 12.95 -10.96 2.38
N GLY A 67 12.62 -9.89 3.09
CA GLY A 67 13.03 -9.73 4.49
C GLY A 67 13.28 -8.27 4.84
N THR A 68 14.00 -8.04 5.93
CA THR A 68 14.38 -6.70 6.36
C THR A 68 15.85 -6.39 6.05
N VAL A 69 16.11 -5.13 5.79
CA VAL A 69 17.46 -4.62 5.55
C VAL A 69 17.63 -3.25 6.20
N THR A 70 18.81 -3.05 6.80
CA THR A 70 19.19 -1.76 7.37
C THR A 70 19.51 -0.78 6.25
N THR A 71 18.80 0.35 6.21
CA THR A 71 19.16 1.47 5.34
C THR A 71 19.97 2.48 6.15
N THR A 72 21.23 2.69 5.77
CA THR A 72 22.04 3.74 6.36
C THR A 72 21.60 5.10 5.83
N THR A 73 21.07 5.94 6.70
CA THR A 73 21.01 7.38 6.46
C THR A 73 22.25 8.03 7.09
N THR A 74 22.85 8.98 6.42
CA THR A 74 24.14 9.60 6.76
C THR A 74 24.23 10.30 8.12
N VAL A 75 23.23 10.26 8.99
CA VAL A 75 23.17 11.08 10.22
C VAL A 75 22.76 10.35 11.50
N SER A 76 22.30 9.12 11.50
CA SER A 76 22.02 8.35 12.74
C SER A 76 21.63 6.91 12.46
N SER A 77 21.50 6.10 13.51
CA SER A 77 21.10 4.69 13.53
C SER A 77 20.29 4.27 12.28
N GLY A 78 20.69 3.19 11.65
CA GLY A 78 20.02 2.65 10.48
C GLY A 78 18.51 2.56 10.70
N ASN A 79 17.74 2.71 9.64
CA ASN A 79 16.30 2.44 9.62
C ASN A 79 16.11 1.09 8.95
N GLU A 80 15.45 0.18 9.64
CA GLU A 80 15.10 -1.11 9.05
C GLU A 80 13.87 -0.95 8.17
N ILE A 81 13.89 -1.59 7.02
CA ILE A 81 12.77 -1.60 6.07
C ILE A 81 12.52 -3.03 5.59
N PHE A 82 11.29 -3.37 5.28
CA PHE A 82 10.96 -4.62 4.60
C PHE A 82 11.14 -4.46 3.09
N PHE A 83 11.78 -5.42 2.45
CA PHE A 83 11.96 -5.44 1.00
C PHE A 83 11.50 -6.76 0.40
N GLN A 84 11.14 -6.70 -0.88
CA GLN A 84 10.94 -7.85 -1.75
C GLN A 84 11.70 -7.59 -3.05
N LYS A 85 12.47 -8.58 -3.49
CA LYS A 85 13.26 -8.51 -4.71
C LYS A 85 13.26 -9.90 -5.37
N PRO A 86 12.22 -10.22 -6.16
CA PRO A 86 12.17 -11.45 -6.92
C PRO A 86 13.31 -11.53 -7.94
N LYS A 87 13.51 -12.69 -8.51
CA LYS A 87 14.42 -12.88 -9.64
C LYS A 87 13.97 -12.00 -10.81
N ALA A 88 14.91 -11.48 -11.57
CA ALA A 88 14.60 -10.70 -12.78
C ALA A 88 14.09 -11.62 -13.90
N SER A 89 12.95 -11.31 -14.49
CA SER A 89 12.47 -11.98 -15.71
C SER A 89 13.37 -11.65 -16.89
N ALA A 90 13.74 -12.68 -17.65
CA ALA A 90 14.62 -12.56 -18.81
C ALA A 90 13.86 -12.53 -20.14
N PHE A 91 12.59 -12.94 -20.13
CA PHE A 91 11.75 -13.03 -21.33
C PHE A 91 10.41 -12.34 -21.12
N PRO A 92 9.75 -11.83 -22.17
CA PRO A 92 8.46 -11.15 -22.06
C PRO A 92 7.33 -12.00 -21.46
N THR A 93 7.44 -13.33 -21.55
CA THR A 93 6.44 -14.29 -21.05
C THR A 93 6.72 -14.82 -19.66
N GLU A 94 7.84 -14.41 -19.04
CA GLU A 94 8.16 -14.72 -17.64
C GLU A 94 7.65 -13.63 -16.72
N THR A 95 7.25 -14.04 -15.52
CA THR A 95 6.97 -13.14 -14.40
C THR A 95 7.41 -13.80 -13.11
N TYR A 96 8.20 -13.11 -12.32
CA TYR A 96 8.57 -13.53 -10.98
C TYR A 96 7.93 -12.59 -9.97
N ALA A 97 7.11 -13.15 -9.11
CA ALA A 97 6.35 -12.40 -8.12
C ALA A 97 6.82 -12.74 -6.69
N ALA A 98 6.66 -11.80 -5.78
CA ALA A 98 6.83 -12.02 -4.36
C ALA A 98 5.57 -11.58 -3.60
N LEU A 99 5.13 -12.41 -2.65
CA LEU A 99 3.95 -12.16 -1.81
C LEU A 99 4.27 -12.44 -0.35
N THR A 100 3.92 -11.47 0.48
CA THR A 100 3.96 -11.59 1.94
C THR A 100 2.63 -11.16 2.50
N LEU A 101 2.01 -12.00 3.31
CA LEU A 101 0.67 -11.80 3.88
C LEU A 101 0.75 -11.49 5.38
N THR A 102 -0.23 -10.78 5.90
CA THR A 102 -0.41 -10.67 7.36
C THR A 102 -0.75 -12.04 7.95
N ALA A 103 -0.27 -12.32 9.16
CA ALA A 103 -0.66 -13.52 9.90
C ALA A 103 -2.14 -13.51 10.30
N GLN A 104 -2.73 -12.30 10.47
CA GLN A 104 -4.13 -12.10 10.81
C GLN A 104 -4.96 -11.74 9.58
N GLU A 105 -6.27 -11.99 9.68
CA GLU A 105 -7.27 -11.65 8.67
C GLU A 105 -8.09 -10.44 9.09
N TYR A 106 -8.55 -9.67 8.12
CA TYR A 106 -9.33 -8.44 8.28
C TYR A 106 -10.51 -8.48 7.30
N GLU A 107 -11.67 -8.04 7.74
CA GLU A 107 -12.83 -7.84 6.88
C GLU A 107 -12.89 -6.38 6.45
N ASP A 108 -13.27 -5.49 7.35
CA ASP A 108 -13.19 -4.06 7.14
C ASP A 108 -11.89 -3.52 7.71
N VAL A 109 -11.14 -2.79 6.92
CA VAL A 109 -9.77 -2.43 7.26
C VAL A 109 -9.39 -1.04 6.75
N ASP A 110 -8.59 -0.35 7.55
CA ASP A 110 -7.84 0.84 7.16
C ASP A 110 -6.36 0.47 7.14
N ILE A 111 -5.73 0.60 5.98
CA ILE A 111 -4.36 0.22 5.69
C ILE A 111 -3.56 1.49 5.41
N TYR A 112 -2.60 1.80 6.27
CA TYR A 112 -1.64 2.88 6.05
C TYR A 112 -0.26 2.29 5.92
N LEU A 113 0.51 2.73 4.92
CA LEU A 113 1.87 2.29 4.73
C LEU A 113 2.71 3.28 3.93
N LYS A 114 4.03 3.20 4.12
CA LYS A 114 5.00 3.76 3.18
C LYS A 114 5.43 2.69 2.21
N VAL A 115 5.54 3.05 0.95
CA VAL A 115 5.94 2.15 -0.12
C VAL A 115 6.87 2.83 -1.11
N ARG A 116 7.85 2.09 -1.62
CA ARG A 116 8.78 2.53 -2.64
C ARG A 116 9.03 1.41 -3.65
N THR A 117 8.72 1.65 -4.92
CA THR A 117 9.26 0.83 -6.01
C THR A 117 10.63 1.38 -6.37
N VAL A 118 11.66 0.63 -6.02
CA VAL A 118 13.07 1.06 -6.22
C VAL A 118 13.45 0.95 -7.68
N GLN A 119 13.11 -0.20 -8.29
CA GLN A 119 13.50 -0.54 -9.65
C GLN A 119 12.61 -1.63 -10.21
N GLN A 120 12.26 -1.56 -11.48
CA GLN A 120 11.73 -2.67 -12.26
C GLN A 120 12.91 -3.57 -12.69
N LEU A 121 12.74 -4.89 -12.60
CA LEU A 121 13.86 -5.85 -12.73
C LEU A 121 13.90 -6.55 -14.09
N ARG A 122 12.85 -6.46 -14.89
CA ARG A 122 12.76 -7.13 -16.19
C ARG A 122 13.97 -6.81 -17.06
N GLN A 123 14.49 -7.85 -17.74
CA GLN A 123 15.64 -7.77 -18.63
C GLN A 123 15.20 -8.15 -20.06
N ASN A 124 15.98 -7.69 -21.06
CA ASN A 124 15.81 -8.01 -22.47
C ASN A 124 14.46 -7.62 -23.11
N SER A 125 13.60 -6.91 -22.37
CA SER A 125 12.38 -6.28 -22.87
C SER A 125 12.03 -5.07 -22.01
N PRO A 126 11.26 -4.10 -22.51
CA PRO A 126 10.75 -3.01 -21.68
C PRO A 126 9.93 -3.55 -20.52
N PRO A 127 10.03 -2.95 -19.31
CA PRO A 127 9.22 -3.36 -18.18
C PRO A 127 7.75 -3.00 -18.42
N ASN A 128 6.86 -3.81 -17.84
CA ASN A 128 5.44 -3.52 -17.85
C ASN A 128 5.10 -2.48 -16.78
N PRO A 129 4.09 -1.62 -16.98
CA PRO A 129 3.72 -0.61 -16.00
C PRO A 129 3.32 -1.15 -14.62
N TRP A 130 2.80 -2.38 -14.56
CA TRP A 130 2.38 -3.04 -13.32
C TRP A 130 3.50 -3.72 -12.54
N GLU A 131 4.72 -3.77 -13.07
CA GLU A 131 5.91 -4.29 -12.36
C GLU A 131 6.40 -3.29 -11.32
N VAL A 132 5.63 -3.16 -10.24
CA VAL A 132 5.80 -2.21 -9.15
C VAL A 132 5.29 -2.83 -7.84
N ALA A 133 5.24 -2.07 -6.75
CA ALA A 133 4.60 -2.50 -5.52
C ALA A 133 3.07 -2.50 -5.64
N TRP A 134 2.46 -3.54 -5.11
CA TRP A 134 1.02 -3.70 -4.96
C TRP A 134 0.66 -3.86 -3.48
N VAL A 135 -0.54 -3.46 -3.12
CA VAL A 135 -1.15 -3.81 -1.84
C VAL A 135 -2.43 -4.58 -2.13
N MET A 136 -2.56 -5.74 -1.50
CA MET A 136 -3.73 -6.60 -1.59
C MET A 136 -4.49 -6.60 -0.26
N TRP A 137 -5.79 -6.82 -0.29
CA TRP A 137 -6.60 -7.01 0.90
C TRP A 137 -7.79 -7.93 0.62
N ARG A 138 -8.44 -8.40 1.68
CA ARG A 138 -9.38 -9.52 1.62
C ARG A 138 -8.80 -10.68 0.80
N TYR A 139 -7.49 -10.90 0.96
CA TYR A 139 -6.82 -12.00 0.31
C TYR A 139 -7.22 -13.32 0.99
N GLN A 140 -8.02 -14.12 0.32
CA GLN A 140 -8.45 -15.45 0.74
C GLN A 140 -7.58 -16.53 0.07
N ASP A 141 -7.27 -16.33 -1.19
CA ASP A 141 -6.35 -17.13 -2.02
C ASP A 141 -5.89 -16.34 -3.26
N ASP A 142 -5.12 -16.97 -4.16
CA ASP A 142 -4.62 -16.35 -5.38
C ASP A 142 -5.73 -15.93 -6.37
N TRP A 143 -6.95 -16.38 -6.15
CA TRP A 143 -8.11 -16.17 -7.03
C TRP A 143 -9.15 -15.23 -6.42
N HIS A 144 -9.03 -14.91 -5.11
CA HIS A 144 -10.00 -14.10 -4.38
C HIS A 144 -9.28 -13.05 -3.55
N HIS A 145 -9.11 -11.85 -4.11
CA HIS A 145 -8.52 -10.69 -3.42
C HIS A 145 -8.79 -9.39 -4.18
N TYR A 146 -8.77 -8.27 -3.46
CA TYR A 146 -8.65 -6.93 -4.04
C TYR A 146 -7.18 -6.52 -4.10
N TYR A 147 -6.86 -5.60 -5.01
CA TYR A 147 -5.53 -5.00 -5.10
C TYR A 147 -5.58 -3.54 -5.53
N PHE A 148 -4.57 -2.78 -5.12
CA PHE A 148 -4.28 -1.44 -5.61
C PHE A 148 -2.84 -1.35 -6.07
N ILE A 149 -2.64 -0.69 -7.22
CA ILE A 149 -1.34 -0.44 -7.83
C ILE A 149 -1.18 1.04 -8.14
N PHE A 150 -0.04 1.60 -7.76
CA PHE A 150 0.38 2.92 -8.20
C PHE A 150 1.51 2.77 -9.22
N LYS A 151 1.21 3.07 -10.49
CA LYS A 151 2.02 2.76 -11.66
C LYS A 151 2.71 3.99 -12.26
N PRO A 152 3.80 3.82 -13.02
CA PRO A 152 4.40 4.93 -13.78
C PRO A 152 3.46 5.60 -14.78
N ASN A 153 2.40 4.91 -15.20
CA ASN A 153 1.39 5.41 -16.12
C ASN A 153 0.02 5.65 -15.46
N GLY A 154 -0.05 5.71 -14.13
CA GLY A 154 -1.30 6.01 -13.41
C GLY A 154 -1.58 5.10 -12.23
N ILE A 155 -2.85 4.89 -11.92
CA ILE A 155 -3.33 4.06 -10.82
C ILE A 155 -4.30 3.00 -11.33
N GLU A 156 -4.40 1.91 -10.57
CA GLU A 156 -5.32 0.82 -10.87
C GLU A 156 -5.83 0.22 -9.56
N LEU A 157 -7.14 0.06 -9.47
CA LEU A 157 -7.84 -0.76 -8.50
C LEU A 157 -8.46 -1.93 -9.24
N GLY A 158 -8.28 -3.12 -8.73
CA GLY A 158 -8.90 -4.31 -9.29
C GLY A 158 -9.15 -5.39 -8.26
N LYS A 159 -9.67 -6.49 -8.75
CA LYS A 159 -9.84 -7.72 -7.98
C LYS A 159 -9.62 -8.94 -8.84
N LYS A 160 -9.24 -10.04 -8.21
CA LYS A 160 -9.47 -11.38 -8.73
C LYS A 160 -10.66 -11.97 -7.98
N GLN A 161 -11.59 -12.54 -8.70
CA GLN A 161 -12.75 -13.24 -8.14
C GLN A 161 -13.22 -14.26 -9.15
N ASN A 162 -12.64 -15.46 -9.10
CA ASN A 162 -12.88 -16.48 -10.09
C ASN A 162 -12.87 -17.87 -9.49
N ASP A 163 -14.07 -18.41 -9.26
CA ASP A 163 -14.27 -19.76 -8.74
C ASP A 163 -13.72 -20.85 -9.67
N GLU A 164 -13.59 -20.58 -10.96
CA GLU A 164 -13.02 -21.50 -11.95
C GLU A 164 -11.49 -21.46 -11.97
N ARG A 165 -10.87 -20.64 -11.12
CA ARG A 165 -9.42 -20.44 -11.02
C ARG A 165 -8.76 -20.04 -12.34
N ALA A 166 -9.51 -19.33 -13.19
CA ALA A 166 -8.95 -18.68 -14.37
C ALA A 166 -8.18 -17.40 -13.97
N ASP A 167 -7.08 -17.10 -14.64
CA ASP A 167 -6.25 -15.94 -14.32
C ASP A 167 -6.87 -14.65 -14.87
N GLU A 168 -8.11 -14.39 -14.48
CA GLU A 168 -8.87 -13.22 -14.90
C GLU A 168 -8.86 -12.15 -13.80
N GLN A 169 -8.35 -10.97 -14.16
CA GLN A 169 -8.43 -9.77 -13.35
C GLN A 169 -9.64 -8.94 -13.76
N VAL A 170 -10.37 -8.43 -12.77
CA VAL A 170 -11.45 -7.47 -12.99
C VAL A 170 -10.93 -6.08 -12.64
N PHE A 171 -10.76 -5.22 -13.64
CA PHE A 171 -10.38 -3.81 -13.44
C PHE A 171 -11.59 -3.03 -12.97
N LEU A 172 -11.57 -2.57 -11.71
CA LEU A 172 -12.66 -1.82 -11.09
C LEU A 172 -12.54 -0.32 -11.37
N PHE A 173 -11.31 0.21 -11.30
CA PHE A 173 -11.03 1.62 -11.57
C PHE A 173 -9.61 1.80 -12.08
N THR A 174 -9.44 2.62 -13.11
CA THR A 174 -8.13 3.02 -13.63
C THR A 174 -8.11 4.51 -13.94
N ALA A 175 -6.95 5.15 -13.72
CA ALA A 175 -6.72 6.53 -14.11
C ALA A 175 -5.25 6.73 -14.51
N ASN A 176 -5.00 7.63 -15.47
CA ASN A 176 -3.64 7.93 -15.94
C ASN A 176 -2.86 8.86 -15.00
N GLU A 177 -3.52 9.40 -13.99
CA GLU A 177 -2.94 10.28 -12.98
C GLU A 177 -3.48 9.92 -11.58
N PRO A 178 -2.67 10.08 -10.53
CA PRO A 178 -1.26 10.49 -10.53
C PRO A 178 -0.34 9.38 -11.07
N GLN A 179 0.88 9.73 -11.47
CA GLN A 179 1.90 8.79 -11.93
C GLN A 179 2.96 8.56 -10.87
N LEU A 180 3.40 7.31 -10.75
CA LEU A 180 4.46 6.91 -9.83
C LEU A 180 5.82 7.46 -10.28
N ALA A 181 6.50 8.18 -9.41
CA ALA A 181 7.92 8.45 -9.56
C ALA A 181 8.73 7.30 -8.93
N MET A 182 9.49 6.60 -9.76
CA MET A 182 10.35 5.49 -9.32
C MET A 182 11.37 5.94 -8.25
N ASN A 183 11.73 5.01 -7.38
CA ASN A 183 12.71 5.20 -6.30
C ASN A 183 12.39 6.35 -5.33
N ARG A 184 11.10 6.67 -5.16
CA ARG A 184 10.61 7.63 -4.18
C ARG A 184 9.66 6.97 -3.20
N TRP A 185 9.77 7.32 -1.93
CA TRP A 185 8.81 6.94 -0.91
C TRP A 185 7.47 7.63 -1.17
N ASN A 186 6.42 6.83 -1.19
CA ASN A 186 5.04 7.26 -1.25
C ASN A 186 4.33 6.80 0.03
N ILE A 187 3.31 7.51 0.45
CA ILE A 187 2.48 7.13 1.59
C ILE A 187 1.07 6.93 1.05
N TRP A 188 0.55 5.74 1.29
CA TRP A 188 -0.79 5.34 0.89
C TRP A 188 -1.67 5.14 2.11
N ASN A 189 -2.95 5.41 1.96
CA ASN A 189 -4.00 4.95 2.86
C ASN A 189 -5.09 4.31 2.00
N ILE A 190 -5.40 3.06 2.29
CA ILE A 190 -6.44 2.27 1.63
C ILE A 190 -7.44 1.90 2.70
N ARG A 191 -8.70 2.21 2.47
CA ARG A 191 -9.79 1.89 3.37
C ARG A 191 -10.86 1.10 2.63
N MET A 192 -11.31 0.01 3.23
CA MET A 192 -12.47 -0.73 2.77
C MET A 192 -13.43 -0.97 3.93
N VAL A 193 -14.71 -0.62 3.71
CA VAL A 193 -15.84 -0.89 4.61
C VAL A 193 -16.95 -1.48 3.76
N ASP A 194 -17.41 -2.66 4.10
CA ASP A 194 -18.33 -3.43 3.26
C ASP A 194 -17.79 -3.56 1.84
N ASN A 195 -18.44 -2.93 0.87
CA ASN A 195 -18.02 -2.89 -0.54
C ASN A 195 -17.51 -1.52 -0.99
N HIS A 196 -17.33 -0.57 -0.07
CA HIS A 196 -16.81 0.77 -0.36
C HIS A 196 -15.30 0.81 -0.20
N ILE A 197 -14.59 1.17 -1.26
CA ILE A 197 -13.15 1.22 -1.33
C ILE A 197 -12.71 2.67 -1.57
N GLU A 198 -11.88 3.17 -0.70
CA GLU A 198 -11.28 4.50 -0.82
C GLU A 198 -9.76 4.39 -0.78
N VAL A 199 -9.07 5.13 -1.66
CA VAL A 199 -7.61 5.22 -1.64
C VAL A 199 -7.17 6.67 -1.64
N TRP A 200 -6.25 7.00 -0.74
CA TRP A 200 -5.59 8.29 -0.67
C TRP A 200 -4.07 8.15 -0.82
N LEU A 201 -3.49 9.09 -1.52
CA LEU A 201 -2.04 9.25 -1.62
C LEU A 201 -1.64 10.55 -0.94
N LYS A 202 -0.53 10.52 -0.20
CA LYS A 202 0.04 11.72 0.40
C LYS A 202 0.87 12.47 -0.63
N VAL A 203 0.47 13.71 -0.91
CA VAL A 203 1.16 14.62 -1.82
C VAL A 203 1.61 15.86 -1.03
N GLY A 204 2.90 15.95 -0.74
CA GLY A 204 3.42 16.97 0.17
C GLY A 204 2.85 16.81 1.59
N LEU A 205 2.17 17.83 2.10
CA LEU A 205 1.52 17.81 3.42
C LEU A 205 0.05 17.38 3.36
N SER A 206 -0.53 17.24 2.18
CA SER A 206 -1.97 16.97 2.00
C SER A 206 -2.23 15.54 1.55
N TRP A 207 -3.42 15.04 1.88
CA TRP A 207 -3.95 13.81 1.34
C TRP A 207 -4.80 14.09 0.11
N LYS A 208 -4.60 13.33 -0.96
CA LYS A 208 -5.40 13.37 -2.18
C LYS A 208 -6.13 12.04 -2.31
N LYS A 209 -7.47 12.07 -2.26
CA LYS A 209 -8.27 10.88 -2.59
C LYS A 209 -8.12 10.63 -4.10
N VAL A 210 -7.69 9.43 -4.45
CA VAL A 210 -7.46 9.00 -5.84
C VAL A 210 -8.42 7.91 -6.28
N VAL A 211 -9.05 7.21 -5.33
CA VAL A 211 -10.12 6.25 -5.58
C VAL A 211 -11.24 6.51 -4.58
N ASP A 212 -12.47 6.42 -5.05
CA ASP A 212 -13.73 6.40 -4.28
C ASP A 212 -14.68 5.49 -5.06
N TYR A 213 -14.76 4.22 -4.66
CA TYR A 213 -15.40 3.20 -5.48
C TYR A 213 -16.26 2.25 -4.64
N TYR A 214 -17.46 1.95 -5.12
CA TYR A 214 -18.33 0.92 -4.56
C TYR A 214 -18.34 -0.30 -5.49
N ASP A 215 -17.82 -1.41 -5.03
CA ASP A 215 -17.91 -2.68 -5.75
C ASP A 215 -19.32 -3.27 -5.60
N ARG A 216 -20.18 -3.02 -6.59
CA ARG A 216 -21.56 -3.48 -6.61
C ARG A 216 -21.76 -4.75 -7.45
N ASN A 217 -20.69 -5.25 -8.06
CA ASN A 217 -20.74 -6.43 -8.90
C ASN A 217 -19.99 -7.57 -8.25
N ASN A 218 -20.72 -8.39 -7.50
CA ASN A 218 -20.15 -9.55 -6.81
C ASN A 218 -18.94 -9.18 -5.94
N PRO A 219 -19.09 -8.40 -4.85
CA PRO A 219 -17.97 -8.05 -3.97
C PRO A 219 -17.40 -9.31 -3.31
N ILE A 220 -16.09 -9.31 -3.04
CA ILE A 220 -15.49 -10.37 -2.23
C ILE A 220 -15.92 -10.14 -0.79
N GLU A 221 -16.65 -11.10 -0.24
CA GLU A 221 -17.19 -11.07 1.12
C GLU A 221 -16.28 -11.81 2.10
N GLY A 222 -16.45 -11.48 3.39
CA GLY A 222 -15.74 -12.11 4.50
C GLY A 222 -14.30 -11.63 4.67
N PRO A 223 -13.65 -12.09 5.74
CA PRO A 223 -12.28 -11.69 6.07
C PRO A 223 -11.26 -12.32 5.12
N GLY A 224 -10.13 -11.62 5.00
CA GLY A 224 -8.95 -12.11 4.30
C GLY A 224 -7.72 -11.36 4.78
N ARG A 225 -6.56 -11.77 4.30
CA ARG A 225 -5.28 -11.19 4.70
C ARG A 225 -4.97 -9.91 3.93
N VAL A 226 -4.10 -9.08 4.50
CA VAL A 226 -3.49 -7.98 3.77
C VAL A 226 -2.15 -8.46 3.19
N GLY A 227 -1.92 -8.17 1.91
CA GLY A 227 -0.76 -8.61 1.17
C GLY A 227 0.14 -7.46 0.72
N LEU A 228 1.44 -7.63 0.89
CA LEU A 228 2.49 -6.88 0.24
C LEU A 228 2.98 -7.71 -0.95
N TYR A 229 2.82 -7.18 -2.15
CA TYR A 229 3.07 -7.94 -3.37
C TYR A 229 3.81 -7.11 -4.41
N ASN A 230 4.52 -7.78 -5.28
CA ASN A 230 5.09 -7.19 -6.49
C ASN A 230 5.35 -8.23 -7.57
N GLU A 231 5.47 -7.77 -8.80
CA GLU A 231 5.95 -8.54 -9.96
C GLU A 231 7.18 -7.86 -10.54
N ASP A 232 8.22 -8.65 -10.82
CA ASP A 232 9.44 -8.22 -11.50
C ASP A 232 9.99 -6.85 -11.03
N ALA A 233 9.85 -6.54 -9.73
CA ALA A 233 10.29 -5.28 -9.17
C ALA A 233 11.04 -5.46 -7.84
N HIS A 234 12.02 -4.61 -7.58
CA HIS A 234 12.56 -4.39 -6.24
C HIS A 234 11.71 -3.35 -5.55
N VAL A 235 11.00 -3.76 -4.51
CA VAL A 235 10.11 -2.89 -3.75
C VAL A 235 10.48 -2.87 -2.27
N GLN A 236 10.06 -1.81 -1.58
CA GLN A 236 10.32 -1.62 -0.15
C GLN A 236 9.07 -1.07 0.52
N PHE A 237 8.84 -1.55 1.74
CA PHE A 237 7.72 -1.17 2.59
C PHE A 237 8.24 -0.76 3.97
N ASP A 238 7.54 0.18 4.59
CA ASP A 238 7.86 0.68 5.93
C ASP A 238 6.61 1.25 6.59
N ASN A 239 6.61 1.28 7.92
CA ASN A 239 5.54 1.88 8.73
C ASN A 239 4.14 1.40 8.31
N VAL A 240 3.92 0.08 8.33
CA VAL A 240 2.61 -0.52 8.03
C VAL A 240 1.73 -0.46 9.27
N TYR A 241 0.55 0.15 9.12
CA TYR A 241 -0.47 0.22 10.16
C TYR A 241 -1.77 -0.36 9.60
N LEU A 242 -2.33 -1.34 10.29
CA LEU A 242 -3.65 -1.88 9.99
C LEU A 242 -4.57 -1.62 11.16
N THR A 243 -5.74 -1.11 10.86
CA THR A 243 -6.79 -0.85 11.85
C THR A 243 -8.06 -1.54 11.38
N ARG A 244 -8.61 -2.43 12.21
CA ARG A 244 -9.91 -3.03 11.97
C ARG A 244 -10.99 -1.97 12.16
N ILE A 245 -11.93 -1.92 11.24
CA ILE A 245 -13.11 -1.05 11.33
C ILE A 245 -14.25 -1.93 11.85
N PRO A 246 -14.93 -1.52 12.95
CA PRO A 246 -16.05 -2.25 13.52
C PRO A 246 -17.27 -2.29 12.63
#